data_35282715b2859b55e7a49ccb98971f26
#
_entry.id   35282715b2859b55e7a49ccb98971f26
#
_cell.length_a   1.000
_cell.length_b   1.000
_cell.length_c   1.000
_cell.angle_alpha   90.00
_cell.angle_beta   90.00
_cell.angle_gamma   90.00
#
_symmetry.space_group_name_H-M   'P 1'
#
loop_
_entity.id
_entity.type
_entity.pdbx_description
1 polymer ?
#
loop_
_entity_poly.entity_id
_entity_poly.type
_entity_poly.pdbx_seq_one_letter_code
_entity_poly.pdbx_strand_id
1 'polypeptide(L)'
;PTRRSSDLVLRVVESKRTTQEAMPVPSQCPSCGSGLLHFEDEVALRCINPSCPAQIKEGLIHFASRDAMNISGMGPSVVEKLFKAELVKEVADIYGLNSQDFLQLEGFKEKSAEKLYAAIQASKENSAEKLLYGLGIRHVGAKVSKQLLESFGTIKELASADVQAIAAVDGLGEVIAKSIQRYFAKEEAQVLLKELESYGVNLSYLGQKVADDAILSGKTVVLTGKLEHLKRSEAKAKLEALGAKVTGSVSKKTDLVVAGSDAGSKLEKAQSLGI
;
A
#
# COMPACT_ATOMS: atom_id res chain seq x y z
N PRO A 1 -16.70 -10.09 -21.57
CA PRO A 1 -15.67 -9.97 -20.53
C PRO A 1 -15.63 -11.26 -19.73
N THR A 2 -14.49 -11.93 -19.75
CA THR A 2 -14.23 -13.11 -18.92
C THR A 2 -14.13 -12.65 -17.48
N ARG A 3 -15.15 -12.94 -16.67
CA ARG A 3 -15.09 -12.74 -15.22
C ARG A 3 -14.08 -13.71 -14.63
N ARG A 4 -13.21 -13.21 -13.73
CA ARG A 4 -12.33 -14.08 -12.95
C ARG A 4 -13.19 -14.97 -12.05
N SER A 5 -12.71 -16.17 -11.73
CA SER A 5 -13.42 -17.09 -10.82
C SER A 5 -13.72 -16.46 -9.44
N SER A 6 -12.89 -15.49 -9.01
CA SER A 6 -13.11 -14.69 -7.81
C SER A 6 -14.27 -13.68 -7.89
N ASP A 7 -14.76 -13.40 -9.10
CA ASP A 7 -15.86 -12.46 -9.33
C ASP A 7 -17.23 -13.17 -9.41
N LEU A 8 -17.27 -14.47 -9.13
CA LEU A 8 -18.48 -15.27 -9.08
C LEU A 8 -19.30 -14.87 -7.83
N VAL A 9 -20.37 -14.13 -8.06
CA VAL A 9 -21.39 -13.90 -7.05
C VAL A 9 -22.34 -15.10 -7.06
N LEU A 10 -22.27 -15.92 -6.01
CA LEU A 10 -23.25 -16.99 -5.79
C LEU A 10 -24.58 -16.36 -5.37
N ARG A 11 -25.54 -16.33 -6.31
CA ARG A 11 -26.91 -15.93 -6.01
C ARG A 11 -27.68 -17.18 -5.60
N VAL A 12 -28.15 -17.19 -4.37
CA VAL A 12 -29.10 -18.22 -3.91
C VAL A 12 -30.44 -18.01 -4.64
N VAL A 13 -30.85 -18.98 -5.45
CA VAL A 13 -32.17 -18.98 -6.06
C VAL A 13 -33.11 -19.70 -5.10
N GLU A 14 -33.98 -18.97 -4.47
CA GLU A 14 -34.91 -19.46 -3.40
C GLU A 14 -35.68 -20.70 -3.85
N SER A 15 -36.15 -20.74 -5.10
CA SER A 15 -36.84 -21.89 -5.71
C SER A 15 -36.00 -23.17 -5.88
N LYS A 16 -34.66 -23.07 -5.74
CA LYS A 16 -33.73 -24.19 -5.83
C LYS A 16 -33.10 -24.53 -4.49
N ARG A 17 -33.54 -23.94 -3.42
CA ARG A 17 -33.05 -24.19 -2.08
C ARG A 17 -33.42 -25.60 -1.65
N THR A 18 -32.44 -26.42 -1.34
CA THR A 18 -32.62 -27.82 -0.92
C THR A 18 -32.70 -27.99 0.60
N THR A 19 -32.18 -27.01 1.36
CA THR A 19 -32.21 -27.01 2.82
C THR A 19 -32.57 -25.62 3.32
N GLN A 20 -33.21 -25.57 4.50
CA GLN A 20 -33.50 -24.31 5.22
C GLN A 20 -32.42 -23.96 6.24
N GLU A 21 -31.38 -24.79 6.37
CA GLU A 21 -30.31 -24.55 7.31
C GLU A 21 -29.44 -23.39 6.83
N ALA A 22 -29.26 -22.40 7.67
CA ALA A 22 -28.32 -21.32 7.46
C ALA A 22 -26.89 -21.88 7.61
N MET A 23 -26.00 -21.49 6.70
CA MET A 23 -24.58 -21.81 6.87
C MET A 23 -24.10 -21.23 8.21
N PRO A 24 -23.48 -22.02 9.10
CA PRO A 24 -23.03 -21.52 10.38
C PRO A 24 -21.95 -20.47 10.16
N VAL A 25 -22.16 -19.28 10.72
CA VAL A 25 -21.18 -18.21 10.71
C VAL A 25 -20.16 -18.53 11.79
N PRO A 26 -18.85 -18.63 11.46
CA PRO A 26 -17.84 -18.93 12.47
C PRO A 26 -17.75 -17.81 13.50
N SER A 27 -17.75 -18.17 14.78
CA SER A 27 -17.59 -17.24 15.91
C SER A 27 -16.14 -17.14 16.38
N GLN A 28 -15.31 -18.11 15.98
CA GLN A 28 -13.90 -18.20 16.38
C GLN A 28 -12.97 -18.23 15.17
N CYS A 29 -11.80 -17.64 15.34
CA CYS A 29 -10.75 -17.63 14.31
C CYS A 29 -10.20 -19.05 14.10
N PRO A 30 -10.17 -19.59 12.88
CA PRO A 30 -9.65 -20.93 12.60
C PRO A 30 -8.14 -21.06 12.85
N SER A 31 -7.41 -19.94 12.90
CA SER A 31 -5.95 -19.95 13.10
C SER A 31 -5.55 -19.91 14.59
N CYS A 32 -6.25 -19.12 15.40
CA CYS A 32 -5.84 -18.89 16.80
C CYS A 32 -6.95 -19.14 17.84
N GLY A 33 -8.16 -19.52 17.42
CA GLY A 33 -9.29 -19.78 18.31
C GLY A 33 -9.94 -18.54 18.95
N SER A 34 -9.36 -17.35 18.78
CA SER A 34 -9.91 -16.11 19.34
C SER A 34 -11.21 -15.71 18.67
N GLY A 35 -12.03 -14.92 19.38
CA GLY A 35 -13.31 -14.43 18.85
C GLY A 35 -13.16 -13.65 17.53
N LEU A 36 -14.17 -13.79 16.70
CA LEU A 36 -14.33 -12.97 15.48
C LEU A 36 -15.34 -11.86 15.76
N LEU A 37 -15.04 -10.64 15.32
CA LEU A 37 -15.93 -9.49 15.40
C LEU A 37 -16.33 -9.01 14.00
N HIS A 38 -17.57 -8.55 13.92
CA HIS A 38 -18.09 -7.80 12.80
C HIS A 38 -17.99 -6.31 13.13
N PHE A 39 -17.21 -5.56 12.35
CA PHE A 39 -17.17 -4.10 12.50
C PHE A 39 -18.32 -3.47 11.72
N GLU A 40 -18.91 -2.39 12.23
CA GLU A 40 -20.10 -1.75 11.65
C GLU A 40 -19.94 -1.35 10.18
N ASP A 41 -18.72 -1.01 9.77
CA ASP A 41 -18.39 -0.57 8.41
C ASP A 41 -17.90 -1.70 7.48
N GLU A 42 -17.89 -2.96 7.94
CA GLU A 42 -17.32 -4.08 7.17
C GLU A 42 -18.27 -5.28 7.13
N VAL A 43 -18.35 -5.90 5.95
CA VAL A 43 -19.09 -7.16 5.77
C VAL A 43 -18.30 -8.36 6.33
N ALA A 44 -16.99 -8.25 6.45
CA ALA A 44 -16.11 -9.35 6.82
C ALA A 44 -15.99 -9.50 8.35
N LEU A 45 -16.03 -10.76 8.81
CA LEU A 45 -15.63 -11.12 10.18
C LEU A 45 -14.12 -11.04 10.34
N ARG A 46 -13.64 -10.40 11.39
CA ARG A 46 -12.21 -10.24 11.66
C ARG A 46 -11.82 -10.82 13.01
N CYS A 47 -10.67 -11.45 13.03
CA CYS A 47 -10.02 -11.86 14.27
C CYS A 47 -9.47 -10.61 14.99
N ILE A 48 -9.75 -10.51 16.29
CA ILE A 48 -9.32 -9.37 17.14
C ILE A 48 -7.97 -9.61 17.82
N ASN A 49 -7.41 -10.80 17.69
CA ASN A 49 -6.14 -11.14 18.33
C ASN A 49 -4.95 -10.58 17.53
N PRO A 50 -4.19 -9.59 18.04
CA PRO A 50 -3.02 -9.05 17.34
C PRO A 50 -1.91 -10.09 17.17
N SER A 51 -1.84 -11.09 18.05
CA SER A 51 -0.87 -12.19 17.97
C SER A 51 -1.37 -13.38 17.13
N CYS A 52 -2.41 -13.19 16.32
CA CYS A 52 -2.91 -14.25 15.44
C CYS A 52 -1.87 -14.61 14.37
N PRO A 53 -1.40 -15.88 14.29
CA PRO A 53 -0.39 -16.29 13.31
C PRO A 53 -0.78 -15.98 11.86
N ALA A 54 -2.05 -16.11 11.51
CA ALA A 54 -2.52 -15.77 10.17
C ALA A 54 -2.40 -14.27 9.90
N GLN A 55 -2.77 -13.39 10.84
CA GLN A 55 -2.66 -11.95 10.67
C GLN A 55 -1.21 -11.49 10.59
N ILE A 56 -0.33 -12.03 11.43
CA ILE A 56 1.10 -11.72 11.39
C ILE A 56 1.67 -12.08 10.01
N LYS A 57 1.42 -13.30 9.54
CA LYS A 57 1.92 -13.75 8.23
C LYS A 57 1.39 -12.89 7.07
N GLU A 58 0.10 -12.59 7.05
CA GLU A 58 -0.49 -11.71 6.03
C GLU A 58 0.09 -10.29 6.11
N GLY A 59 0.33 -9.76 7.30
CA GLY A 59 1.01 -8.47 7.50
C GLY A 59 2.43 -8.47 6.92
N LEU A 60 3.21 -9.52 7.17
CA LEU A 60 4.56 -9.68 6.60
C LEU A 60 4.54 -9.82 5.06
N ILE A 61 3.58 -10.58 4.51
CA ILE A 61 3.39 -10.73 3.07
C ILE A 61 3.03 -9.39 2.44
N HIS A 62 2.11 -8.64 3.06
CA HIS A 62 1.72 -7.31 2.61
C HIS A 62 2.93 -6.35 2.64
N PHE A 63 3.67 -6.33 3.75
CA PHE A 63 4.87 -5.50 3.89
C PHE A 63 5.92 -5.78 2.81
N ALA A 64 6.17 -7.05 2.49
CA ALA A 64 7.13 -7.44 1.47
C ALA A 64 6.60 -7.25 0.03
N SER A 65 5.32 -6.96 -0.16
CA SER A 65 4.67 -6.89 -1.46
C SER A 65 5.26 -5.79 -2.37
N ARG A 66 4.97 -5.92 -3.68
CA ARG A 66 5.51 -5.03 -4.73
C ARG A 66 5.18 -3.55 -4.52
N ASP A 67 3.98 -3.27 -4.06
CA ASP A 67 3.49 -1.89 -3.88
C ASP A 67 3.92 -1.29 -2.53
N ALA A 68 4.35 -2.15 -1.58
CA ALA A 68 4.95 -1.77 -0.30
C ALA A 68 6.48 -1.76 -0.40
N MET A 69 7.19 -2.50 0.44
CA MET A 69 8.66 -2.47 0.48
C MET A 69 9.33 -3.23 -0.66
N ASN A 70 8.56 -3.93 -1.50
CA ASN A 70 9.03 -4.60 -2.72
C ASN A 70 10.24 -5.54 -2.47
N ILE A 71 10.17 -6.36 -1.44
CA ILE A 71 11.23 -7.31 -1.11
C ILE A 71 11.10 -8.53 -2.04
N SER A 72 11.83 -8.48 -3.16
CA SER A 72 11.78 -9.54 -4.17
C SER A 72 12.25 -10.89 -3.61
N GLY A 73 11.45 -11.91 -3.81
CA GLY A 73 11.72 -13.26 -3.29
C GLY A 73 11.07 -13.55 -1.94
N MET A 74 10.51 -12.57 -1.23
CA MET A 74 9.82 -12.75 0.04
C MET A 74 8.31 -12.92 -0.17
N GLY A 75 7.91 -14.01 -0.84
CA GLY A 75 6.51 -14.35 -1.05
C GLY A 75 5.92 -15.19 0.09
N PRO A 76 4.60 -15.56 -0.02
CA PRO A 76 3.88 -16.29 1.04
C PRO A 76 4.59 -17.55 1.53
N SER A 77 5.18 -18.34 0.62
CA SER A 77 5.91 -19.58 0.98
C SER A 77 7.17 -19.29 1.82
N VAL A 78 7.88 -18.19 1.53
CA VAL A 78 9.09 -17.80 2.28
C VAL A 78 8.71 -17.25 3.65
N VAL A 79 7.69 -16.39 3.71
CA VAL A 79 7.15 -15.89 4.98
C VAL A 79 6.69 -17.05 5.88
N GLU A 80 6.00 -18.05 5.32
CA GLU A 80 5.58 -19.24 6.07
C GLU A 80 6.78 -20.00 6.66
N LYS A 81 7.85 -20.17 5.88
CA LYS A 81 9.07 -20.85 6.36
C LYS A 81 9.79 -20.07 7.46
N LEU A 82 9.95 -18.74 7.26
CA LEU A 82 10.56 -17.86 8.25
C LEU A 82 9.77 -17.84 9.56
N PHE A 83 8.44 -17.77 9.46
CA PHE A 83 7.56 -17.80 10.63
C PHE A 83 7.63 -19.13 11.38
N LYS A 84 7.61 -20.26 10.66
CA LYS A 84 7.75 -21.60 11.27
C LYS A 84 9.11 -21.83 11.92
N ALA A 85 10.18 -21.26 11.35
CA ALA A 85 11.52 -21.30 11.93
C ALA A 85 11.70 -20.30 13.08
N GLU A 86 10.66 -19.57 13.47
CA GLU A 86 10.68 -18.51 14.50
C GLU A 86 11.70 -17.38 14.25
N LEU A 87 12.13 -17.23 13.00
CA LEU A 87 13.09 -16.19 12.59
C LEU A 87 12.44 -14.83 12.41
N VAL A 88 11.12 -14.77 12.11
CA VAL A 88 10.39 -13.52 11.89
C VAL A 88 9.02 -13.62 12.57
N LYS A 89 8.75 -12.72 13.51
CA LYS A 89 7.47 -12.55 14.22
C LYS A 89 6.83 -11.20 13.96
N GLU A 90 7.66 -10.22 13.59
CA GLU A 90 7.22 -8.86 13.26
C GLU A 90 8.02 -8.26 12.09
N VAL A 91 7.62 -7.08 11.65
CA VAL A 91 8.20 -6.44 10.46
C VAL A 91 9.68 -6.09 10.65
N ALA A 92 10.08 -5.66 11.86
CA ALA A 92 11.46 -5.29 12.16
C ALA A 92 12.42 -6.47 12.03
N ASP A 93 12.00 -7.69 12.41
CA ASP A 93 12.80 -8.90 12.34
C ASP A 93 13.33 -9.17 10.92
N ILE A 94 12.58 -8.78 9.89
CA ILE A 94 13.01 -8.93 8.48
C ILE A 94 14.37 -8.30 8.26
N TYR A 95 14.62 -7.15 8.86
CA TYR A 95 15.85 -6.39 8.67
C TYR A 95 17.00 -6.86 9.56
N GLY A 96 16.71 -7.69 10.56
CA GLY A 96 17.70 -8.37 11.40
C GLY A 96 18.26 -9.65 10.77
N LEU A 97 17.59 -10.19 9.73
CA LEU A 97 18.02 -11.44 9.08
C LEU A 97 19.34 -11.27 8.31
N ASN A 98 20.13 -12.31 8.30
CA ASN A 98 21.34 -12.44 7.49
C ASN A 98 21.24 -13.61 6.51
N SER A 99 22.20 -13.74 5.61
CA SER A 99 22.17 -14.79 4.56
C SER A 99 22.22 -16.20 5.13
N GLN A 100 22.83 -16.41 6.29
CA GLN A 100 22.94 -17.73 6.95
C GLN A 100 21.58 -18.20 7.46
N ASP A 101 20.71 -17.27 7.92
CA ASP A 101 19.38 -17.59 8.40
C ASP A 101 18.53 -18.23 7.29
N PHE A 102 18.70 -17.77 6.05
CA PHE A 102 17.96 -18.32 4.91
C PHE A 102 18.47 -19.71 4.51
N LEU A 103 19.74 -20.04 4.73
CA LEU A 103 20.30 -21.36 4.41
C LEU A 103 19.73 -22.48 5.27
N GLN A 104 19.15 -22.13 6.43
CA GLN A 104 18.45 -23.09 7.30
C GLN A 104 17.06 -23.46 6.77
N LEU A 105 16.54 -22.68 5.81
CA LEU A 105 15.20 -22.91 5.28
C LEU A 105 15.24 -23.93 4.13
N GLU A 106 14.30 -24.87 4.14
CA GLU A 106 14.15 -25.86 3.08
C GLU A 106 14.03 -25.21 1.71
N GLY A 107 14.85 -25.67 0.75
CA GLY A 107 14.86 -25.21 -0.65
C GLY A 107 15.68 -23.95 -0.87
N PHE A 108 16.30 -23.34 0.14
CA PHE A 108 17.26 -22.28 -0.04
C PHE A 108 18.67 -22.82 -0.33
N LYS A 109 19.36 -22.15 -1.24
CA LYS A 109 20.78 -22.34 -1.54
C LYS A 109 21.46 -20.95 -1.51
N GLU A 110 22.80 -20.92 -1.50
CA GLU A 110 23.59 -19.69 -1.41
C GLU A 110 23.04 -18.56 -2.32
N LYS A 111 22.87 -18.83 -3.62
CA LYS A 111 22.36 -17.82 -4.57
C LYS A 111 20.98 -17.26 -4.23
N SER A 112 20.09 -18.08 -3.70
CA SER A 112 18.74 -17.64 -3.32
C SER A 112 18.74 -16.88 -2.01
N ALA A 113 19.58 -17.29 -1.06
CA ALA A 113 19.80 -16.61 0.21
C ALA A 113 20.41 -15.22 0.00
N GLU A 114 21.47 -15.13 -0.81
CA GLU A 114 22.11 -13.85 -1.17
C GLU A 114 21.14 -12.90 -1.89
N LYS A 115 20.35 -13.40 -2.85
CA LYS A 115 19.37 -12.59 -3.56
C LYS A 115 18.30 -12.03 -2.63
N LEU A 116 17.78 -12.84 -1.72
CA LEU A 116 16.77 -12.38 -0.76
C LEU A 116 17.37 -11.38 0.22
N TYR A 117 18.57 -11.65 0.75
CA TYR A 117 19.29 -10.72 1.61
C TYR A 117 19.53 -9.38 0.91
N ALA A 118 20.03 -9.40 -0.34
CA ALA A 118 20.24 -8.19 -1.13
C ALA A 118 18.94 -7.42 -1.36
N ALA A 119 17.80 -8.12 -1.60
CA ALA A 119 16.49 -7.48 -1.76
C ALA A 119 16.02 -6.81 -0.46
N ILE A 120 16.25 -7.42 0.70
CA ILE A 120 15.96 -6.82 2.02
C ILE A 120 16.84 -5.56 2.22
N GLN A 121 18.14 -5.64 1.97
CA GLN A 121 19.02 -4.47 2.10
C GLN A 121 18.61 -3.33 1.16
N ALA A 122 18.31 -3.64 -0.11
CA ALA A 122 17.86 -2.65 -1.09
C ALA A 122 16.52 -2.00 -0.69
N SER A 123 15.64 -2.72 0.00
CA SER A 123 14.35 -2.18 0.43
C SER A 123 14.48 -1.09 1.50
N LYS A 124 15.60 -1.02 2.22
CA LYS A 124 15.88 0.03 3.22
C LYS A 124 15.92 1.43 2.60
N GLU A 125 16.32 1.52 1.33
CA GLU A 125 16.41 2.77 0.57
C GLU A 125 15.07 3.22 -0.04
N ASN A 126 14.00 2.45 0.16
CA ASN A 126 12.68 2.83 -0.35
C ASN A 126 12.20 4.12 0.31
N SER A 127 11.43 4.90 -0.44
CA SER A 127 10.78 6.09 0.06
C SER A 127 9.69 5.75 1.09
N ALA A 128 9.56 6.59 2.11
CA ALA A 128 8.77 6.31 3.31
C ALA A 128 7.27 6.08 3.07
N GLU A 129 6.70 6.54 1.94
CA GLU A 129 5.31 6.24 1.60
C GLU A 129 5.08 4.74 1.35
N LYS A 130 6.10 4.03 0.86
CA LYS A 130 6.03 2.58 0.69
C LYS A 130 6.07 1.86 2.02
N LEU A 131 6.90 2.34 2.94
CA LEU A 131 6.93 1.85 4.31
C LEU A 131 5.58 2.09 5.00
N LEU A 132 5.05 3.31 4.95
CA LEU A 132 3.76 3.65 5.56
C LEU A 132 2.62 2.77 5.03
N TYR A 133 2.59 2.51 3.73
CA TYR A 133 1.65 1.57 3.12
C TYR A 133 1.88 0.14 3.62
N GLY A 134 3.13 -0.29 3.70
CA GLY A 134 3.54 -1.61 4.19
C GLY A 134 3.14 -1.90 5.64
N LEU A 135 3.05 -0.87 6.49
CA LEU A 135 2.58 -1.01 7.88
C LEU A 135 1.10 -1.43 7.98
N GLY A 136 0.33 -1.40 6.88
CA GLY A 136 -1.03 -1.92 6.83
C GLY A 136 -2.03 -1.16 7.71
N ILE A 137 -1.83 0.13 7.94
CA ILE A 137 -2.73 0.97 8.74
C ILE A 137 -4.10 1.02 8.06
N ARG A 138 -5.16 0.77 8.83
CA ARG A 138 -6.53 0.75 8.30
C ARG A 138 -6.88 2.06 7.60
N HIS A 139 -7.52 1.97 6.44
CA HIS A 139 -7.87 3.10 5.55
C HIS A 139 -6.69 3.83 4.89
N VAL A 140 -5.46 3.40 5.14
CA VAL A 140 -4.25 4.00 4.57
C VAL A 140 -3.71 3.13 3.42
N GLY A 141 -4.21 3.38 2.22
CA GLY A 141 -3.73 2.72 0.99
C GLY A 141 -2.52 3.46 0.38
N ALA A 142 -1.91 2.91 -0.66
CA ALA A 142 -0.71 3.47 -1.29
C ALA A 142 -0.84 4.95 -1.71
N LYS A 143 -2.03 5.36 -2.23
CA LYS A 143 -2.30 6.76 -2.59
C LYS A 143 -2.32 7.67 -1.36
N VAL A 144 -3.00 7.25 -0.30
CA VAL A 144 -3.11 8.00 0.96
C VAL A 144 -1.74 8.11 1.61
N SER A 145 -0.95 7.02 1.65
CA SER A 145 0.42 7.02 2.17
C SER A 145 1.29 8.05 1.44
N LYS A 146 1.19 8.13 0.11
CA LYS A 146 1.92 9.11 -0.68
C LYS A 146 1.49 10.54 -0.33
N GLN A 147 0.19 10.85 -0.31
CA GLN A 147 -0.33 12.18 0.02
C GLN A 147 0.12 12.63 1.43
N LEU A 148 0.08 11.72 2.41
CA LEU A 148 0.54 11.99 3.76
C LEU A 148 2.03 12.35 3.80
N LEU A 149 2.87 11.53 3.17
CA LEU A 149 4.32 11.75 3.19
C LEU A 149 4.75 12.94 2.31
N GLU A 150 3.99 13.31 1.29
CA GLU A 150 4.17 14.56 0.55
C GLU A 150 3.97 15.79 1.46
N SER A 151 2.98 15.75 2.36
CA SER A 151 2.70 16.83 3.31
C SER A 151 3.67 16.85 4.50
N PHE A 152 3.85 15.70 5.15
CA PHE A 152 4.61 15.64 6.41
C PHE A 152 6.11 15.43 6.21
N GLY A 153 6.55 14.91 5.08
CA GLY A 153 7.96 14.66 4.78
C GLY A 153 8.55 13.41 5.43
N THR A 154 8.24 13.10 6.67
CA THR A 154 8.74 11.91 7.37
C THR A 154 7.63 11.17 8.12
N ILE A 155 7.84 9.85 8.35
CA ILE A 155 6.92 9.07 9.19
C ILE A 155 6.92 9.58 10.64
N LYS A 156 8.04 10.11 11.14
CA LYS A 156 8.14 10.66 12.50
C LYS A 156 7.28 11.91 12.67
N GLU A 157 7.32 12.82 11.71
CA GLU A 157 6.46 14.01 11.71
C GLU A 157 4.99 13.64 11.64
N LEU A 158 4.63 12.67 10.76
CA LEU A 158 3.27 12.16 10.68
C LEU A 158 2.83 11.50 12.00
N ALA A 159 3.69 10.70 12.63
CA ALA A 159 3.38 10.01 13.89
C ALA A 159 3.17 10.97 15.07
N SER A 160 3.78 12.17 15.01
CA SER A 160 3.66 13.22 16.01
C SER A 160 2.52 14.21 15.73
N ALA A 161 1.91 14.14 14.54
CA ALA A 161 0.86 15.04 14.12
C ALA A 161 -0.48 14.76 14.83
N ASP A 162 -1.24 15.78 15.09
CA ASP A 162 -2.59 15.65 15.63
C ASP A 162 -3.63 15.28 14.54
N VAL A 163 -4.83 14.90 14.96
CA VAL A 163 -5.92 14.52 14.05
C VAL A 163 -6.27 15.66 13.09
N GLN A 164 -6.21 16.92 13.55
CA GLN A 164 -6.61 18.07 12.76
C GLN A 164 -5.61 18.34 11.64
N ALA A 165 -4.32 18.29 11.95
CA ALA A 165 -3.25 18.44 10.95
C ALA A 165 -3.31 17.34 9.88
N ILE A 166 -3.57 16.09 10.28
CA ILE A 166 -3.71 14.98 9.34
C ILE A 166 -4.98 15.14 8.47
N ALA A 167 -6.10 15.53 9.06
CA ALA A 167 -7.36 15.72 8.35
C ALA A 167 -7.35 16.94 7.41
N ALA A 168 -6.45 17.91 7.63
CA ALA A 168 -6.26 19.07 6.77
C ALA A 168 -5.58 18.76 5.44
N VAL A 169 -4.95 17.58 5.30
CA VAL A 169 -4.36 17.14 4.02
C VAL A 169 -5.47 16.91 2.99
N ASP A 170 -5.32 17.49 1.80
CA ASP A 170 -6.34 17.45 0.74
C ASP A 170 -6.79 16.01 0.43
N GLY A 171 -8.10 15.80 0.42
CA GLY A 171 -8.74 14.52 0.14
C GLY A 171 -8.66 13.50 1.28
N LEU A 172 -8.18 13.87 2.47
CA LEU A 172 -8.20 13.03 3.65
C LEU A 172 -9.29 13.48 4.63
N GLY A 173 -9.98 12.50 5.22
CA GLY A 173 -11.04 12.75 6.19
C GLY A 173 -10.62 12.35 7.61
N GLU A 174 -11.46 12.74 8.56
CA GLU A 174 -11.26 12.48 10.00
C GLU A 174 -11.12 10.98 10.33
N VAL A 175 -11.78 10.10 9.57
CA VAL A 175 -11.70 8.64 9.74
C VAL A 175 -10.26 8.13 9.51
N ILE A 176 -9.61 8.62 8.46
CA ILE A 176 -8.22 8.27 8.15
C ILE A 176 -7.29 8.85 9.21
N ALA A 177 -7.48 10.11 9.57
CA ALA A 177 -6.67 10.79 10.58
C ALA A 177 -6.72 10.07 11.94
N LYS A 178 -7.91 9.72 12.41
CA LYS A 178 -8.10 8.93 13.64
C LYS A 178 -7.46 7.54 13.56
N SER A 179 -7.49 6.91 12.39
CA SER A 179 -6.87 5.60 12.19
C SER A 179 -5.34 5.66 12.33
N ILE A 180 -4.73 6.68 11.74
CA ILE A 180 -3.28 6.94 11.83
C ILE A 180 -2.88 7.25 13.27
N GLN A 181 -3.58 8.17 13.92
CA GLN A 181 -3.29 8.54 15.31
C GLN A 181 -3.40 7.33 16.25
N ARG A 182 -4.47 6.52 16.13
CA ARG A 182 -4.63 5.29 16.93
C ARG A 182 -3.52 4.28 16.70
N TYR A 183 -2.99 4.21 15.48
CA TYR A 183 -1.88 3.31 15.17
C TYR A 183 -0.60 3.76 15.87
N PHE A 184 -0.20 5.02 15.67
CA PHE A 184 1.05 5.55 16.22
C PHE A 184 0.98 5.88 17.72
N ALA A 185 -0.21 5.95 18.33
CA ALA A 185 -0.37 6.07 19.78
C ALA A 185 -0.03 4.78 20.54
N LYS A 186 0.08 3.63 19.85
CA LYS A 186 0.46 2.37 20.46
C LYS A 186 1.96 2.31 20.71
N GLU A 187 2.34 1.77 21.86
CA GLU A 187 3.75 1.59 22.23
C GLU A 187 4.49 0.69 21.23
N GLU A 188 3.83 -0.38 20.76
CA GLU A 188 4.40 -1.30 19.78
C GLU A 188 4.75 -0.59 18.47
N ALA A 189 3.94 0.36 18.01
CA ALA A 189 4.22 1.12 16.78
C ALA A 189 5.41 2.07 16.96
N GLN A 190 5.57 2.65 18.16
CA GLN A 190 6.71 3.51 18.48
C GLN A 190 8.02 2.72 18.59
N VAL A 191 7.95 1.51 19.18
CA VAL A 191 9.09 0.59 19.25
C VAL A 191 9.48 0.16 17.84
N LEU A 192 8.52 -0.27 17.03
CA LEU A 192 8.75 -0.68 15.64
C LEU A 192 9.46 0.42 14.82
N LEU A 193 9.03 1.67 14.94
CA LEU A 193 9.70 2.78 14.22
C LEU A 193 11.15 2.98 14.64
N LYS A 194 11.46 2.85 15.94
CA LYS A 194 12.83 2.95 16.46
C LYS A 194 13.70 1.79 15.96
N GLU A 195 13.16 0.58 15.93
CA GLU A 195 13.86 -0.60 15.43
C GLU A 195 14.15 -0.49 13.94
N LEU A 196 13.15 -0.11 13.13
CA LEU A 196 13.34 0.12 11.70
C LEU A 196 14.42 1.17 11.43
N GLU A 197 14.42 2.27 12.19
CA GLU A 197 15.46 3.28 12.10
C GLU A 197 16.83 2.73 12.49
N SER A 198 16.92 1.93 13.56
CA SER A 198 18.18 1.30 14.01
C SER A 198 18.77 0.35 12.96
N TYR A 199 17.90 -0.30 12.17
CA TYR A 199 18.29 -1.13 11.03
C TYR A 199 18.63 -0.31 9.77
N GLY A 200 18.52 1.01 9.82
CA GLY A 200 18.81 1.91 8.69
C GLY A 200 17.72 1.96 7.64
N VAL A 201 16.46 1.65 7.98
CA VAL A 201 15.33 1.81 7.06
C VAL A 201 14.99 3.29 6.93
N ASN A 202 14.85 3.76 5.69
CA ASN A 202 14.51 5.14 5.41
C ASN A 202 13.09 5.49 5.88
N LEU A 203 12.99 6.51 6.74
CA LEU A 203 11.73 7.04 7.25
C LEU A 203 11.30 8.36 6.58
N SER A 204 12.06 8.80 5.57
CA SER A 204 11.84 10.07 4.87
C SER A 204 11.22 9.87 3.50
N TYR A 205 10.36 10.77 3.09
CA TYR A 205 9.81 10.81 1.75
C TYR A 205 10.90 11.24 0.77
N LEU A 206 11.19 10.40 -0.22
CA LEU A 206 12.21 10.65 -1.26
C LEU A 206 11.60 11.20 -2.56
N GLY A 207 10.28 11.34 -2.63
CA GLY A 207 9.63 12.00 -3.75
C GLY A 207 9.96 13.49 -3.74
N GLN A 208 9.91 14.10 -4.92
CA GLN A 208 10.06 15.55 -5.00
C GLN A 208 8.87 16.20 -4.26
N LYS A 209 9.15 16.96 -3.18
CA LYS A 209 8.17 17.93 -2.68
C LYS A 209 7.90 18.88 -3.85
N VAL A 210 6.66 18.90 -4.30
CA VAL A 210 6.25 19.89 -5.28
C VAL A 210 6.37 21.22 -4.57
N ALA A 211 7.31 22.07 -5.01
CA ALA A 211 7.41 23.40 -4.49
C ALA A 211 6.09 24.13 -4.76
N ASP A 212 5.60 24.94 -3.82
CA ASP A 212 4.34 25.68 -3.98
C ASP A 212 4.35 26.60 -5.19
N ASP A 213 5.54 26.95 -5.71
CA ASP A 213 5.82 27.76 -6.89
C ASP A 213 6.09 26.92 -8.16
N ALA A 214 5.85 25.60 -8.13
CA ALA A 214 6.05 24.77 -9.31
C ALA A 214 5.13 25.20 -10.46
N ILE A 215 5.68 25.21 -11.69
CA ILE A 215 5.05 25.76 -12.91
C ILE A 215 3.64 25.21 -13.17
N LEU A 216 3.37 23.95 -12.78
CA LEU A 216 2.09 23.29 -12.96
C LEU A 216 1.36 23.03 -11.64
N SER A 217 1.72 23.73 -10.57
CA SER A 217 1.06 23.60 -9.26
C SER A 217 -0.43 23.89 -9.38
N GLY A 218 -1.25 22.98 -8.85
CA GLY A 218 -2.71 23.06 -8.90
C GLY A 218 -3.35 22.78 -10.26
N LYS A 219 -2.57 22.53 -11.34
CA LYS A 219 -3.09 22.25 -12.69
C LYS A 219 -3.45 20.77 -12.85
N THR A 220 -4.62 20.51 -13.40
CA THR A 220 -5.05 19.15 -13.78
C THR A 220 -4.66 18.88 -15.24
N VAL A 221 -3.81 17.88 -15.44
CA VAL A 221 -3.26 17.52 -16.77
C VAL A 221 -3.75 16.14 -17.20
N VAL A 222 -4.07 15.98 -18.48
CA VAL A 222 -4.41 14.68 -19.08
C VAL A 222 -3.39 14.32 -20.15
N LEU A 223 -2.88 13.08 -20.08
CA LEU A 223 -2.02 12.50 -21.11
C LEU A 223 -2.86 11.65 -22.06
N THR A 224 -2.76 11.88 -23.36
CA THR A 224 -3.44 11.08 -24.39
C THR A 224 -2.51 10.80 -25.58
N GLY A 225 -2.80 9.76 -26.33
CA GLY A 225 -1.97 9.32 -27.46
C GLY A 225 -0.67 8.64 -27.09
N LYS A 226 0.16 8.36 -28.09
CA LYS A 226 1.47 7.75 -27.98
C LYS A 226 2.54 8.85 -28.00
N LEU A 227 3.29 8.97 -26.92
CA LEU A 227 4.39 9.95 -26.82
C LEU A 227 5.63 9.41 -27.56
N GLU A 228 6.30 10.25 -28.34
CA GLU A 228 7.42 9.84 -29.21
C GLU A 228 8.71 9.58 -28.42
N HIS A 229 9.00 10.39 -27.39
CA HIS A 229 10.29 10.40 -26.71
C HIS A 229 10.23 9.91 -25.26
N LEU A 230 9.04 9.67 -24.71
CA LEU A 230 8.87 9.29 -23.31
C LEU A 230 7.84 8.17 -23.15
N LYS A 231 8.09 7.24 -22.27
CA LYS A 231 7.04 6.32 -21.82
C LYS A 231 5.97 7.10 -21.06
N ARG A 232 4.73 6.64 -21.14
CA ARG A 232 3.59 7.31 -20.45
C ARG A 232 3.83 7.46 -18.94
N SER A 233 4.44 6.47 -18.30
CA SER A 233 4.82 6.52 -16.88
C SER A 233 5.87 7.59 -16.58
N GLU A 234 6.85 7.75 -17.44
CA GLU A 234 7.90 8.77 -17.31
C GLU A 234 7.35 10.18 -17.52
N ALA A 235 6.51 10.37 -18.54
CA ALA A 235 5.85 11.64 -18.78
C ALA A 235 4.93 12.02 -17.60
N LYS A 236 4.19 11.06 -17.06
CA LYS A 236 3.36 11.25 -15.87
C LYS A 236 4.21 11.70 -14.69
N ALA A 237 5.31 10.99 -14.40
CA ALA A 237 6.20 11.32 -13.29
C ALA A 237 6.81 12.73 -13.42
N LYS A 238 7.21 13.13 -14.65
CA LYS A 238 7.73 14.49 -14.92
C LYS A 238 6.69 15.58 -14.69
N LEU A 239 5.44 15.35 -15.12
CA LEU A 239 4.36 16.32 -14.91
C LEU A 239 3.98 16.44 -13.44
N GLU A 240 3.92 15.33 -12.73
CA GLU A 240 3.69 15.30 -11.28
C GLU A 240 4.84 15.98 -10.52
N ALA A 241 6.08 15.82 -10.95
CA ALA A 241 7.24 16.54 -10.40
C ALA A 241 7.17 18.05 -10.59
N LEU A 242 6.48 18.53 -11.65
CA LEU A 242 6.20 19.94 -11.91
C LEU A 242 4.93 20.46 -11.21
N GLY A 243 4.29 19.65 -10.36
CA GLY A 243 3.12 20.03 -9.58
C GLY A 243 1.77 19.72 -10.21
N ALA A 244 1.76 19.06 -11.39
CA ALA A 244 0.51 18.74 -12.04
C ALA A 244 -0.22 17.56 -11.42
N LYS A 245 -1.54 17.64 -11.34
CA LYS A 245 -2.43 16.50 -11.05
C LYS A 245 -2.75 15.77 -12.35
N VAL A 246 -2.09 14.62 -12.60
CA VAL A 246 -2.30 13.86 -13.83
C VAL A 246 -3.51 12.94 -13.71
N THR A 247 -4.52 13.12 -14.58
CA THR A 247 -5.76 12.35 -14.58
C THR A 247 -5.96 11.54 -15.87
N GLY A 248 -6.81 10.51 -15.80
CA GLY A 248 -7.05 9.60 -16.93
C GLY A 248 -8.14 10.05 -17.90
N SER A 249 -8.96 11.05 -17.54
CA SER A 249 -10.12 11.49 -18.32
C SER A 249 -10.19 13.01 -18.40
N VAL A 250 -10.63 13.52 -19.56
CA VAL A 250 -10.84 14.96 -19.80
C VAL A 250 -12.19 15.37 -19.23
N SER A 251 -12.22 16.46 -18.48
CA SER A 251 -13.42 17.09 -17.90
C SER A 251 -13.28 18.61 -17.89
N LYS A 252 -14.32 19.33 -17.51
CA LYS A 252 -14.28 20.80 -17.33
C LYS A 252 -13.25 21.29 -16.29
N LYS A 253 -12.72 20.37 -15.48
CA LYS A 253 -11.67 20.64 -14.49
C LYS A 253 -10.25 20.37 -15.01
N THR A 254 -10.12 20.02 -16.29
CA THR A 254 -8.83 19.79 -16.94
C THR A 254 -8.25 21.10 -17.43
N ASP A 255 -7.06 21.46 -17.02
CA ASP A 255 -6.39 22.71 -17.40
C ASP A 255 -5.52 22.53 -18.65
N LEU A 256 -4.95 21.33 -18.85
CA LEU A 256 -4.02 21.06 -19.94
C LEU A 256 -4.15 19.62 -20.42
N VAL A 257 -4.06 19.44 -21.75
CA VAL A 257 -3.96 18.12 -22.37
C VAL A 257 -2.65 18.00 -23.13
N VAL A 258 -1.83 17.02 -22.77
CA VAL A 258 -0.62 16.66 -23.50
C VAL A 258 -0.95 15.50 -24.43
N ALA A 259 -0.97 15.80 -25.73
CA ALA A 259 -1.35 14.85 -26.77
C ALA A 259 -0.12 14.41 -27.57
N GLY A 260 0.07 13.09 -27.66
CA GLY A 260 1.00 12.46 -28.60
C GLY A 260 0.29 12.07 -29.91
N SER A 261 0.95 11.25 -30.72
CA SER A 261 0.35 10.66 -31.93
C SER A 261 -0.84 9.78 -31.54
N ASP A 262 -1.87 9.69 -32.38
CA ASP A 262 -3.09 8.90 -32.17
C ASP A 262 -3.85 9.25 -30.87
N ALA A 263 -3.99 10.53 -30.59
CA ALA A 263 -4.58 11.02 -29.35
C ALA A 263 -6.08 10.71 -29.15
N GLY A 264 -6.81 10.39 -30.24
CA GLY A 264 -8.19 9.89 -30.21
C GLY A 264 -9.21 10.80 -29.53
N SER A 265 -10.29 10.19 -29.05
CA SER A 265 -11.49 10.88 -28.51
C SER A 265 -11.22 11.81 -27.31
N LYS A 266 -10.11 11.65 -26.60
CA LYS A 266 -9.75 12.55 -25.49
C LYS A 266 -9.29 13.91 -25.97
N LEU A 267 -8.60 13.97 -27.12
CA LEU A 267 -8.19 15.24 -27.73
C LEU A 267 -9.41 15.99 -28.31
N GLU A 268 -10.30 15.27 -29.00
CA GLU A 268 -11.56 15.83 -29.51
C GLU A 268 -12.41 16.40 -28.37
N LYS A 269 -12.50 15.68 -27.26
CA LYS A 269 -13.22 16.15 -26.08
C LYS A 269 -12.59 17.38 -25.45
N ALA A 270 -11.25 17.46 -25.41
CA ALA A 270 -10.54 18.63 -24.89
C ALA A 270 -10.83 19.86 -25.76
N GLN A 271 -10.72 19.70 -27.07
CA GLN A 271 -11.05 20.77 -28.04
C GLN A 271 -12.50 21.24 -27.91
N SER A 272 -13.45 20.31 -27.73
CA SER A 272 -14.87 20.67 -27.52
C SER A 272 -15.14 21.42 -26.22
N LEU A 273 -14.24 21.30 -25.22
CA LEU A 273 -14.30 22.00 -23.95
C LEU A 273 -13.46 23.28 -23.91
N GLY A 274 -12.74 23.59 -24.98
CA GLY A 274 -11.88 24.78 -25.08
C GLY A 274 -10.57 24.67 -24.30
N ILE A 275 -10.08 23.44 -24.08
CA ILE A 275 -8.86 23.12 -23.33
C ILE A 275 -7.70 22.96 -24.29
#